data_96c647c25ba926dd0e12c943c21f302f
#
_entry.id   96c647c25ba926dd0e12c943c21f302f
#
_cell.length_a   1.000
_cell.length_b   1.000
_cell.length_c   1.000
_cell.angle_alpha   90.00
_cell.angle_beta   90.00
_cell.angle_gamma   90.00
#
_symmetry.space_group_name_H-M   'P 1'
#
loop_
_entity.id
_entity.type
_entity.pdbx_description
1 polymer ?
#
loop_
_entity_poly.entity_id
_entity_poly.type
_entity_poly.pdbx_seq_one_letter_code
_entity_poly.pdbx_strand_id
1 'polypeptide(L)'
;VTPKGETELTPEDRLLRAIFGEKARELRDTSMKVPHGESGTVIGVRVFDREDGDDLPPGVNQLVRVYVAQKRKISVGDKLAGRHGNKGVIAKILPVEDMPFMEDGTPVDVVLNPLGVPRRMNIGQILELHLGWLAKQGWDLNLSGEKGESDWKKRLIAIGADQADPNTKVATPVFDGAREDEIT
;
A
#
# COMPACT_ATOMS: atom_id res chain seq x y z
N VAL A 1 8.38 13.35 -19.11
CA VAL A 1 9.12 13.65 -20.35
C VAL A 1 8.90 15.12 -20.66
N THR A 2 9.94 15.91 -20.63
CA THR A 2 9.87 17.32 -21.05
C THR A 2 9.97 17.38 -22.57
N PRO A 3 9.14 18.16 -23.24
CA PRO A 3 9.23 18.29 -24.69
C PRO A 3 10.62 18.77 -25.10
N LYS A 4 11.25 18.05 -26.00
CA LYS A 4 12.43 18.51 -26.73
C LYS A 4 11.97 19.57 -27.71
N GLY A 5 11.75 20.78 -27.24
CA GLY A 5 11.22 21.85 -28.06
C GLY A 5 11.97 23.13 -27.82
N GLU A 6 12.09 23.89 -28.85
CA GLU A 6 12.62 25.24 -28.82
C GLU A 6 11.81 26.06 -27.81
N THR A 7 12.43 26.41 -26.68
CA THR A 7 11.97 27.57 -25.91
C THR A 7 11.81 28.73 -26.87
N GLU A 8 10.72 29.51 -26.77
CA GLU A 8 10.48 30.70 -27.57
C GLU A 8 11.78 31.51 -27.66
N LEU A 9 12.32 31.56 -28.85
CA LEU A 9 13.53 32.32 -29.15
C LEU A 9 13.24 33.80 -28.94
N THR A 10 14.03 34.44 -28.08
CA THR A 10 13.98 35.88 -27.99
C THR A 10 14.28 36.49 -29.39
N PRO A 11 13.77 37.70 -29.70
CA PRO A 11 14.08 38.35 -30.97
C PRO A 11 15.58 38.43 -31.28
N GLU A 12 16.41 38.58 -30.26
CA GLU A 12 17.87 38.61 -30.34
C GLU A 12 18.45 37.25 -30.71
N ASP A 13 17.93 36.16 -30.14
CA ASP A 13 18.34 34.79 -30.48
C ASP A 13 17.97 34.44 -31.96
N ARG A 14 16.86 34.95 -32.46
CA ARG A 14 16.48 34.79 -33.87
C ARG A 14 17.46 35.50 -34.79
N LEU A 15 17.89 36.69 -34.41
CA LEU A 15 18.86 37.49 -35.16
C LEU A 15 20.24 36.82 -35.15
N LEU A 16 20.68 36.32 -34.05
CA LEU A 16 21.94 35.56 -33.90
C LEU A 16 21.95 34.28 -34.75
N ARG A 17 20.83 33.54 -34.80
CA ARG A 17 20.68 32.36 -35.66
C ARG A 17 20.75 32.73 -37.15
N ALA A 18 20.15 33.85 -37.55
CA ALA A 18 20.20 34.30 -38.92
C ALA A 18 21.62 34.72 -39.37
N ILE A 19 22.43 35.24 -38.46
CA ILE A 19 23.80 35.74 -38.74
C ILE A 19 24.85 34.61 -38.65
N PHE A 20 24.76 33.72 -37.65
CA PHE A 20 25.79 32.73 -37.33
C PHE A 20 25.45 31.28 -37.73
N GLY A 21 24.27 31.03 -38.30
CA GLY A 21 23.82 29.70 -38.69
C GLY A 21 23.39 28.83 -37.48
N GLU A 22 22.77 27.68 -37.75
CA GLU A 22 22.13 26.80 -36.75
C GLU A 22 23.07 26.16 -35.72
N LYS A 23 24.36 26.42 -35.74
CA LYS A 23 25.34 25.79 -34.83
C LYS A 23 25.40 26.33 -33.40
N ALA A 24 24.57 27.33 -33.04
CA ALA A 24 24.74 28.07 -31.81
C ALA A 24 23.99 27.51 -30.57
N ARG A 25 23.25 26.42 -30.67
CA ARG A 25 22.65 25.79 -29.47
C ARG A 25 22.71 24.26 -29.52
N GLU A 26 23.48 23.70 -28.62
CA GLU A 26 23.25 22.32 -28.21
C GLU A 26 21.84 22.24 -27.57
N LEU A 27 20.96 21.47 -28.20
CA LEU A 27 19.67 21.11 -27.62
C LEU A 27 19.92 20.37 -26.31
N ARG A 28 19.73 21.04 -25.20
CA ARG A 28 19.89 20.43 -23.88
C ARG A 28 18.71 19.48 -23.65
N ASP A 29 18.98 18.19 -23.59
CA ASP A 29 17.98 17.18 -23.24
C ASP A 29 17.56 17.35 -21.78
N THR A 30 16.35 17.87 -21.55
CA THR A 30 15.74 18.04 -20.23
C THR A 30 14.81 16.89 -19.88
N SER A 31 14.84 15.80 -20.63
CA SER A 31 14.00 14.61 -20.39
C SER A 31 14.27 14.05 -19.02
N MET A 32 13.21 13.67 -18.33
CA MET A 32 13.30 12.96 -17.05
C MET A 32 13.94 11.59 -17.27
N LYS A 33 14.95 11.28 -16.49
CA LYS A 33 15.65 10.00 -16.52
C LYS A 33 15.44 9.30 -15.19
N VAL A 34 15.42 7.96 -15.22
CA VAL A 34 15.44 7.15 -14.00
C VAL A 34 16.73 7.45 -13.24
N PRO A 35 16.66 7.76 -11.92
CA PRO A 35 17.84 8.00 -11.11
C PRO A 35 18.83 6.84 -11.16
N HIS A 36 20.11 7.16 -11.03
CA HIS A 36 21.15 6.14 -11.04
C HIS A 36 20.98 5.16 -9.86
N GLY A 37 21.02 3.86 -10.14
CA GLY A 37 20.77 2.81 -9.13
C GLY A 37 19.32 2.42 -8.94
N GLU A 38 18.36 3.10 -9.57
CA GLU A 38 16.96 2.70 -9.56
C GLU A 38 16.61 1.90 -10.80
N SER A 39 15.77 0.89 -10.62
CA SER A 39 15.26 0.05 -11.70
C SER A 39 13.81 -0.36 -11.40
N GLY A 40 13.06 -0.73 -12.44
CA GLY A 40 11.70 -1.20 -12.25
C GLY A 40 11.07 -1.65 -13.55
N THR A 41 9.91 -2.27 -13.45
CA THR A 41 9.11 -2.73 -14.59
C THR A 41 7.98 -1.75 -14.88
N VAL A 42 7.85 -1.30 -16.11
CA VAL A 42 6.74 -0.44 -16.52
C VAL A 42 5.45 -1.26 -16.51
N ILE A 43 4.48 -0.83 -15.71
CA ILE A 43 3.17 -1.49 -15.55
C ILE A 43 2.03 -0.72 -16.23
N GLY A 44 2.28 0.52 -16.61
CA GLY A 44 1.27 1.32 -17.29
C GLY A 44 1.86 2.63 -17.82
N VAL A 45 1.24 3.14 -18.86
CA VAL A 45 1.56 4.43 -19.46
C VAL A 45 0.25 5.17 -19.72
N ARG A 46 0.18 6.45 -19.34
CA ARG A 46 -0.91 7.35 -19.70
C ARG A 46 -0.33 8.55 -20.41
N VAL A 47 -0.95 8.89 -21.52
CA VAL A 47 -0.63 10.09 -22.30
C VAL A 47 -1.76 11.07 -22.07
N PHE A 48 -1.43 12.30 -21.78
CA PHE A 48 -2.35 13.42 -21.68
C PHE A 48 -1.96 14.43 -22.75
N ASP A 49 -2.92 14.88 -23.52
CA ASP A 49 -2.70 15.79 -24.62
C ASP A 49 -3.61 17.02 -24.49
N ARG A 50 -3.07 18.20 -24.79
CA ARG A 50 -3.85 19.43 -24.79
C ARG A 50 -4.92 19.44 -25.87
N GLU A 51 -4.68 18.76 -26.98
CA GLU A 51 -5.65 18.66 -28.09
C GLU A 51 -6.87 17.82 -27.67
N ASP A 52 -6.69 16.86 -26.77
CA ASP A 52 -7.77 16.02 -26.21
C ASP A 52 -8.55 16.75 -25.08
N GLY A 53 -8.15 17.97 -24.72
CA GLY A 53 -8.81 18.78 -23.69
C GLY A 53 -8.32 18.53 -22.28
N ASP A 54 -7.20 17.85 -22.09
CA ASP A 54 -6.59 17.63 -20.78
C ASP A 54 -6.04 18.93 -20.18
N ASP A 55 -6.23 19.11 -18.87
CA ASP A 55 -5.72 20.26 -18.13
C ASP A 55 -4.20 20.09 -17.89
N LEU A 56 -3.40 20.74 -18.70
CA LEU A 56 -1.94 20.71 -18.66
C LEU A 56 -1.35 22.07 -18.26
N PRO A 57 -0.21 22.06 -17.53
CA PRO A 57 0.48 23.31 -17.19
C PRO A 57 0.77 24.19 -18.42
N PRO A 58 0.88 25.50 -18.23
CA PRO A 58 1.22 26.42 -19.33
C PRO A 58 2.53 26.01 -20.02
N GLY A 59 2.53 25.98 -21.35
CA GLY A 59 3.70 25.60 -22.14
C GLY A 59 3.94 24.11 -22.34
N VAL A 60 3.09 23.25 -21.74
CA VAL A 60 3.15 21.79 -21.94
C VAL A 60 2.05 21.39 -22.92
N ASN A 61 2.40 20.77 -24.02
CA ASN A 61 1.45 20.26 -25.01
C ASN A 61 1.06 18.81 -24.72
N GLN A 62 2.02 18.01 -24.26
CA GLN A 62 1.79 16.61 -23.97
C GLN A 62 2.51 16.21 -22.68
N LEU A 63 1.85 15.43 -21.82
CA LEU A 63 2.41 14.85 -20.60
C LEU A 63 2.27 13.33 -20.65
N VAL A 64 3.39 12.64 -20.50
CA VAL A 64 3.41 11.18 -20.43
C VAL A 64 3.69 10.76 -18.99
N ARG A 65 2.75 10.03 -18.40
CA ARG A 65 2.89 9.45 -17.07
C ARG A 65 3.21 7.98 -17.20
N VAL A 66 4.40 7.59 -16.76
CA VAL A 66 4.86 6.20 -16.75
C VAL A 66 4.77 5.66 -15.34
N TYR A 67 4.04 4.56 -15.15
CA TYR A 67 3.94 3.84 -13.88
C TYR A 67 4.98 2.75 -13.87
N VAL A 68 5.89 2.82 -12.91
CA VAL A 68 6.98 1.85 -12.75
C VAL A 68 6.81 1.11 -11.44
N ALA A 69 6.70 -0.22 -11.52
CA ALA A 69 6.69 -1.09 -10.35
C ALA A 69 8.12 -1.43 -9.93
N GLN A 70 8.40 -1.24 -8.65
CA GLN A 70 9.67 -1.61 -8.04
C GLN A 70 9.41 -2.54 -6.87
N LYS A 71 10.10 -3.69 -6.83
CA LYS A 71 10.02 -4.64 -5.73
C LYS A 71 11.13 -4.35 -4.73
N ARG A 72 10.78 -3.75 -3.59
CA ARG A 72 11.71 -3.53 -2.48
C ARG A 72 11.53 -4.60 -1.42
N LYS A 73 12.63 -5.19 -0.96
CA LYS A 73 12.63 -6.08 0.19
C LYS A 73 12.83 -5.28 1.47
N ILE A 74 12.15 -5.72 2.54
CA ILE A 74 12.37 -5.15 3.87
C ILE A 74 13.77 -5.50 4.38
N SER A 75 14.36 -4.60 5.16
CA SER A 75 15.67 -4.76 5.75
C SER A 75 15.67 -4.39 7.24
N VAL A 76 16.70 -4.82 7.96
CA VAL A 76 16.92 -4.39 9.35
C VAL A 76 17.05 -2.87 9.38
N GLY A 77 16.33 -2.22 10.28
CA GLY A 77 16.27 -0.76 10.39
C GLY A 77 15.05 -0.13 9.70
N ASP A 78 14.33 -0.86 8.86
CA ASP A 78 13.10 -0.35 8.27
C ASP A 78 11.99 -0.19 9.31
N LYS A 79 11.20 0.85 9.15
CA LYS A 79 10.10 1.18 10.06
C LYS A 79 8.80 0.59 9.54
N LEU A 80 8.15 -0.19 10.38
CA LEU A 80 6.82 -0.74 10.15
C LEU A 80 5.81 -0.17 11.14
N ALA A 81 4.55 -0.15 10.75
CA ALA A 81 3.44 0.23 11.62
C ALA A 81 2.19 -0.55 11.26
N GLY A 82 1.36 -0.83 12.25
CA GLY A 82 0.02 -1.35 12.08
C GLY A 82 -1.03 -0.25 12.12
N ARG A 83 -2.31 -0.66 12.20
CA ARG A 83 -3.49 0.23 12.24
C ARG A 83 -3.81 0.79 13.63
N HIS A 84 -3.09 0.38 14.68
CA HIS A 84 -3.37 0.68 16.09
C HIS A 84 -2.30 1.57 16.73
N GLY A 85 -1.59 2.37 15.96
CA GLY A 85 -0.49 3.20 16.48
C GLY A 85 0.75 2.41 16.94
N ASN A 86 0.81 1.13 16.63
CA ASN A 86 1.90 0.23 16.93
C ASN A 86 3.01 0.36 15.88
N LYS A 87 3.87 1.34 16.07
CA LYS A 87 5.05 1.57 15.22
C LYS A 87 6.28 0.86 15.79
N GLY A 88 7.10 0.32 14.92
CA GLY A 88 8.34 -0.34 15.30
C GLY A 88 9.37 -0.33 14.18
N VAL A 89 10.59 -0.66 14.53
CA VAL A 89 11.71 -0.81 13.60
C VAL A 89 12.12 -2.28 13.59
N ILE A 90 12.41 -2.82 12.41
CA ILE A 90 12.89 -4.19 12.26
C ILE A 90 14.26 -4.31 12.91
N ALA A 91 14.32 -5.08 13.99
CA ALA A 91 15.56 -5.32 14.72
C ALA A 91 16.36 -6.50 14.14
N LYS A 92 15.66 -7.53 13.65
CA LYS A 92 16.29 -8.76 13.16
C LYS A 92 15.39 -9.41 12.10
N ILE A 93 16.01 -10.01 11.10
CA ILE A 93 15.35 -10.88 10.13
C ILE A 93 15.90 -12.28 10.36
N LEU A 94 15.02 -13.22 10.64
CA LEU A 94 15.37 -14.62 10.90
C LEU A 94 15.07 -15.48 9.68
N PRO A 95 15.83 -16.57 9.47
CA PRO A 95 15.43 -17.63 8.55
C PRO A 95 14.07 -18.21 8.95
N VAL A 96 13.35 -18.77 7.98
CA VAL A 96 12.01 -19.35 8.21
C VAL A 96 12.07 -20.48 9.23
N GLU A 97 13.15 -21.27 9.25
CA GLU A 97 13.37 -22.40 10.13
C GLU A 97 13.53 -22.01 11.61
N ASP A 98 13.97 -20.77 11.85
CA ASP A 98 14.17 -20.25 13.22
C ASP A 98 12.94 -19.47 13.74
N MET A 99 11.90 -19.32 12.91
CA MET A 99 10.67 -18.64 13.32
C MET A 99 9.74 -19.59 14.10
N PRO A 100 8.98 -19.07 15.07
CA PRO A 100 7.89 -19.82 15.67
C PRO A 100 6.89 -20.28 14.61
N PHE A 101 6.28 -21.42 14.81
CA PHE A 101 5.32 -21.99 13.87
C PHE A 101 4.04 -22.43 14.58
N MET A 102 2.95 -22.50 13.84
CA MET A 102 1.65 -22.99 14.30
C MET A 102 1.59 -24.52 14.25
N GLU A 103 0.53 -25.12 14.79
CA GLU A 103 0.35 -26.58 14.83
C GLU A 103 0.36 -27.23 13.42
N ASP A 104 -0.08 -26.50 12.41
CA ASP A 104 -0.06 -26.91 11.02
C ASP A 104 1.33 -26.79 10.33
N GLY A 105 2.34 -26.34 11.07
CA GLY A 105 3.70 -26.11 10.57
C GLY A 105 3.88 -24.77 9.84
N THR A 106 2.86 -23.93 9.77
CA THR A 106 2.97 -22.60 9.14
C THR A 106 3.81 -21.67 10.00
N PRO A 107 4.91 -21.08 9.48
CA PRO A 107 5.74 -20.17 10.26
C PRO A 107 5.03 -18.83 10.45
N VAL A 108 5.29 -18.20 11.59
CA VAL A 108 4.82 -16.85 11.89
C VAL A 108 5.62 -15.81 11.09
N ASP A 109 4.96 -14.86 10.48
CA ASP A 109 5.60 -13.86 9.62
C ASP A 109 6.31 -12.76 10.40
N VAL A 110 5.75 -12.33 11.54
CA VAL A 110 6.26 -11.23 12.36
C VAL A 110 6.12 -11.55 13.84
N VAL A 111 7.18 -11.31 14.60
CA VAL A 111 7.17 -11.41 16.06
C VAL A 111 7.34 -10.01 16.64
N LEU A 112 6.41 -9.61 17.51
CA LEU A 112 6.42 -8.32 18.17
C LEU A 112 6.81 -8.46 19.64
N ASN A 113 7.49 -7.44 20.18
CA ASN A 113 7.79 -7.41 21.61
C ASN A 113 6.51 -7.16 22.42
N PRO A 114 6.08 -8.11 23.27
CA PRO A 114 4.83 -8.00 24.02
C PRO A 114 4.82 -6.85 25.03
N LEU A 115 5.98 -6.46 25.55
CA LEU A 115 6.09 -5.35 26.51
C LEU A 115 5.65 -3.99 25.95
N GLY A 116 5.64 -3.85 24.63
CA GLY A 116 5.17 -2.65 23.95
C GLY A 116 3.65 -2.46 23.96
N VAL A 117 2.88 -3.52 24.21
CA VAL A 117 1.41 -3.50 24.14
C VAL A 117 0.78 -2.92 25.42
N PRO A 118 1.03 -3.47 26.64
CA PRO A 118 0.38 -2.95 27.85
C PRO A 118 0.78 -1.51 28.16
N ARG A 119 2.02 -1.14 27.88
CA ARG A 119 2.50 0.24 28.10
C ARG A 119 1.79 1.29 27.24
N ARG A 120 1.31 0.92 26.06
CA ARG A 120 0.67 1.82 25.11
C ARG A 120 -0.84 1.65 25.04
N MET A 121 -1.39 0.66 25.73
CA MET A 121 -2.83 0.38 25.83
C MET A 121 -3.53 0.21 24.47
N ASN A 122 -2.82 -0.19 23.44
CA ASN A 122 -3.37 -0.44 22.09
C ASN A 122 -3.83 -1.90 21.95
N ILE A 123 -4.76 -2.31 22.79
CA ILE A 123 -5.27 -3.69 22.87
C ILE A 123 -5.96 -4.13 21.58
N GLY A 124 -6.50 -3.17 20.81
CA GLY A 124 -7.15 -3.45 19.53
C GLY A 124 -6.29 -4.27 18.54
N GLN A 125 -4.96 -4.17 18.61
CA GLN A 125 -4.07 -5.00 17.77
C GLN A 125 -4.13 -6.49 18.13
N ILE A 126 -4.40 -6.84 19.40
CA ILE A 126 -4.54 -8.23 19.85
C ILE A 126 -5.89 -8.78 19.35
N LEU A 127 -6.97 -8.03 19.53
CA LEU A 127 -8.28 -8.40 19.02
C LEU A 127 -8.26 -8.55 17.48
N GLU A 128 -7.57 -7.66 16.78
CA GLU A 128 -7.36 -7.77 15.34
C GLU A 128 -6.64 -9.06 14.95
N LEU A 129 -5.61 -9.46 15.71
CA LEU A 129 -4.87 -10.69 15.47
C LEU A 129 -5.78 -11.92 15.62
N HIS A 130 -6.56 -11.99 16.70
CA HIS A 130 -7.49 -13.09 16.93
C HIS A 130 -8.55 -13.18 15.83
N LEU A 131 -9.20 -12.07 15.49
CA LEU A 131 -10.19 -12.04 14.44
C LEU A 131 -9.58 -12.38 13.06
N GLY A 132 -8.38 -11.90 12.78
CA GLY A 132 -7.66 -12.21 11.55
C GLY A 132 -7.30 -13.69 11.43
N TRP A 133 -6.92 -14.32 12.54
CA TRP A 133 -6.64 -15.75 12.57
C TRP A 133 -7.90 -16.59 12.34
N LEU A 134 -8.99 -16.27 13.03
CA LEU A 134 -10.30 -16.87 12.79
C LEU A 134 -10.74 -16.73 11.33
N ALA A 135 -10.63 -15.53 10.77
CA ALA A 135 -11.00 -15.29 9.38
C ALA A 135 -10.14 -16.09 8.38
N LYS A 136 -8.89 -16.39 8.74
CA LYS A 136 -8.02 -17.23 7.91
C LYS A 136 -8.43 -18.70 7.96
N GLN A 137 -8.83 -19.20 9.11
CA GLN A 137 -9.27 -20.59 9.28
C GLN A 137 -10.71 -20.84 8.84
N GLY A 138 -11.55 -19.82 8.93
CA GLY A 138 -13.00 -19.93 8.83
C GLY A 138 -13.61 -20.40 10.15
N TRP A 139 -14.93 -20.28 10.26
CA TRP A 139 -15.66 -20.73 11.44
C TRP A 139 -17.07 -21.22 11.07
N ASP A 140 -17.59 -22.10 11.93
CA ASP A 140 -18.97 -22.55 11.94
C ASP A 140 -19.40 -22.64 13.42
N LEU A 141 -20.22 -21.70 13.84
CA LEU A 141 -20.62 -21.58 15.24
C LEU A 141 -21.79 -22.51 15.61
N ASN A 142 -22.44 -23.15 14.61
CA ASN A 142 -23.57 -24.08 14.82
C ASN A 142 -24.61 -23.55 15.83
N LEU A 143 -24.96 -22.27 15.73
CA LEU A 143 -25.80 -21.57 16.71
C LEU A 143 -27.27 -22.04 16.70
N SER A 144 -27.66 -22.92 15.80
CA SER A 144 -29.02 -23.44 15.69
C SER A 144 -29.29 -24.48 16.76
N GLY A 145 -29.85 -24.08 17.89
CA GLY A 145 -30.38 -25.02 18.88
C GLY A 145 -30.23 -24.70 20.36
N GLU A 146 -29.49 -23.71 20.75
CA GLU A 146 -29.35 -23.35 22.18
C GLU A 146 -30.46 -22.43 22.66
N LYS A 147 -31.29 -22.92 23.58
CA LYS A 147 -32.24 -22.12 24.35
C LYS A 147 -31.47 -21.18 25.28
N GLY A 148 -31.50 -19.89 25.02
CA GLY A 148 -30.82 -18.86 25.81
C GLY A 148 -29.73 -18.13 25.03
N GLU A 149 -30.02 -17.76 23.78
CA GLU A 149 -29.10 -17.02 22.94
C GLU A 149 -28.71 -15.66 23.54
N SER A 150 -27.41 -15.50 23.79
CA SER A 150 -26.82 -14.22 24.13
C SER A 150 -27.05 -13.20 23.00
N ASP A 151 -27.11 -11.93 23.30
CA ASP A 151 -27.40 -10.88 22.31
C ASP A 151 -26.36 -10.86 21.17
N TRP A 152 -25.12 -11.24 21.45
CA TRP A 152 -24.08 -11.32 20.42
C TRP A 152 -24.33 -12.45 19.40
N LYS A 153 -24.84 -13.60 19.82
CA LYS A 153 -25.21 -14.70 18.92
C LYS A 153 -26.33 -14.30 17.97
N LYS A 154 -27.38 -13.62 18.50
CA LYS A 154 -28.48 -13.11 17.66
C LYS A 154 -27.99 -12.10 16.64
N ARG A 155 -27.05 -11.24 17.03
CA ARG A 155 -26.45 -10.27 16.11
C ARG A 155 -25.67 -10.95 14.99
N LEU A 156 -24.81 -11.93 15.30
CA LEU A 156 -24.05 -12.68 14.29
C LEU A 156 -24.97 -13.40 13.28
N ILE A 157 -26.03 -14.06 13.74
CA ILE A 157 -27.02 -14.68 12.87
C ILE A 157 -27.71 -13.63 11.99
N ALA A 158 -28.10 -12.49 12.57
CA ALA A 158 -28.80 -11.42 11.86
C ALA A 158 -28.00 -10.80 10.71
N ILE A 159 -26.68 -10.75 10.85
CA ILE A 159 -25.75 -10.24 9.82
C ILE A 159 -25.17 -11.35 8.93
N GLY A 160 -25.57 -12.61 9.13
CA GLY A 160 -25.07 -13.76 8.37
C GLY A 160 -23.58 -14.03 8.61
N ALA A 161 -23.10 -13.82 9.84
CA ALA A 161 -21.70 -14.03 10.25
C ALA A 161 -21.56 -15.22 11.21
N ASP A 162 -22.54 -16.10 11.28
CA ASP A 162 -22.54 -17.35 12.03
C ASP A 162 -21.64 -18.43 11.41
N GLN A 163 -21.37 -18.33 10.10
CA GLN A 163 -20.47 -19.19 9.35
C GLN A 163 -19.56 -18.36 8.44
N ALA A 164 -18.33 -18.79 8.27
CA ALA A 164 -17.42 -18.21 7.32
C ALA A 164 -16.44 -19.24 6.75
N ASP A 165 -16.25 -19.21 5.45
CA ASP A 165 -15.26 -20.02 4.75
C ASP A 165 -13.83 -19.56 5.07
N PRO A 166 -12.82 -20.44 4.95
CA PRO A 166 -11.43 -20.04 5.10
C PRO A 166 -11.03 -18.86 4.20
N ASN A 167 -10.26 -17.93 4.75
CA ASN A 167 -9.84 -16.68 4.10
C ASN A 167 -10.98 -15.68 3.83
N THR A 168 -12.07 -15.75 4.55
CA THR A 168 -13.15 -14.76 4.49
C THR A 168 -12.61 -13.38 4.88
N LYS A 169 -12.98 -12.37 4.10
CA LYS A 169 -12.63 -10.98 4.41
C LYS A 169 -13.69 -10.37 5.32
N VAL A 170 -13.26 -9.92 6.48
CA VAL A 170 -14.12 -9.26 7.47
C VAL A 170 -14.07 -7.74 7.27
N ALA A 171 -15.24 -7.11 7.15
CA ALA A 171 -15.35 -5.66 7.15
C ALA A 171 -15.36 -5.15 8.60
N THR A 172 -14.57 -4.11 8.87
CA THR A 172 -14.51 -3.45 10.18
C THR A 172 -14.79 -1.96 10.03
N PRO A 173 -16.07 -1.57 9.81
CA PRO A 173 -16.42 -0.16 9.70
C PRO A 173 -16.19 0.54 11.04
N VAL A 174 -15.88 1.85 10.97
CA VAL A 174 -15.65 2.67 12.15
C VAL A 174 -16.96 2.76 12.96
N PHE A 175 -16.88 2.51 14.27
CA PHE A 175 -17.99 2.47 15.24
C PHE A 175 -19.01 1.33 15.07
N ASP A 176 -18.80 0.41 14.14
CA ASP A 176 -19.65 -0.78 13.96
C ASP A 176 -18.80 -2.02 13.63
N GLY A 177 -17.69 -2.17 14.30
CA GLY A 177 -16.81 -3.34 14.22
C GLY A 177 -17.29 -4.49 15.09
N ALA A 178 -16.58 -5.61 15.02
CA ALA A 178 -16.79 -6.76 15.89
C ALA A 178 -16.56 -6.38 17.36
N ARG A 179 -17.40 -6.88 18.24
CA ARG A 179 -17.30 -6.68 19.68
C ARG A 179 -16.38 -7.72 20.30
N GLU A 180 -15.85 -7.42 21.49
CA GLU A 180 -14.96 -8.33 22.21
C GLU A 180 -15.62 -9.69 22.47
N ASP A 181 -16.90 -9.69 22.88
CA ASP A 181 -17.73 -10.88 23.14
C ASP A 181 -18.07 -11.69 21.86
N GLU A 182 -17.90 -11.11 20.68
CA GLU A 182 -18.07 -11.79 19.39
C GLU A 182 -16.77 -12.46 18.91
N ILE A 183 -15.61 -12.01 19.43
CA ILE A 183 -14.29 -12.51 19.04
C ILE A 183 -13.82 -13.63 19.97
N THR A 184 -14.16 -13.56 21.27
CA THR A 184 -13.76 -14.51 22.30
C THR A 184 -14.69 -15.70 22.41
#